data_17bcaa03870dde8d1d743e076566949a
#
_entry.id   17bcaa03870dde8d1d743e076566949a
#
_cell.length_a   1.000
_cell.length_b   1.000
_cell.length_c   1.000
_cell.angle_alpha   90.00
_cell.angle_beta   90.00
_cell.angle_gamma   90.00
#
_symmetry.space_group_name_H-M   'P 1'
#
loop_
_entity.id
_entity.type
_entity.pdbx_description
1 polymer ?
#
loop_
_entity_poly.entity_id
_entity_poly.type
_entity_poly.pdbx_seq_one_letter_code
_entity_poly.pdbx_strand_id
1 'polypeptide(L)'
;MNLPPTRWELAGDANRGYSEVFAARVTEGADVDGEARLADAMVVRGARILDVGSGMGRVAAALAARGHEVVATEPDAALREQSLATYADLEVLPHQALDTGDLEPFDLVVAVGNVLIYLGEDTERDVLAHLRSLLAPGGRILAGFHLHGTKNGSRVCPAEEFVADAAAAGLTVDWRFGSYELHPPNDEYAVWVLSAAAGDVA
;
A
#
# COMPACT_ATOMS: atom_id res chain seq x y z
N MET A 1 9.69 10.89 -16.62
CA MET A 1 8.59 10.34 -17.45
C MET A 1 7.31 11.00 -16.99
N ASN A 2 6.35 11.33 -17.87
CA ASN A 2 5.08 11.91 -17.40
C ASN A 2 4.17 10.71 -17.08
N LEU A 3 3.98 10.42 -15.80
CA LEU A 3 3.15 9.30 -15.33
C LEU A 3 1.67 9.61 -15.61
N PRO A 4 0.83 8.60 -15.92
CA PRO A 4 -0.60 8.80 -16.01
C PRO A 4 -1.16 9.22 -14.64
N PRO A 5 -2.19 10.08 -14.59
CA PRO A 5 -2.83 10.42 -13.32
C PRO A 5 -3.48 9.18 -12.71
N THR A 6 -3.39 9.08 -11.39
CA THR A 6 -4.09 8.04 -10.63
C THR A 6 -5.60 8.28 -10.60
N ARG A 7 -6.39 7.23 -10.40
CA ARG A 7 -7.85 7.38 -10.17
C ARG A 7 -8.14 8.26 -8.94
N TRP A 8 -7.25 8.25 -7.94
CA TRP A 8 -7.32 9.17 -6.80
C TRP A 8 -7.22 10.64 -7.23
N GLU A 9 -6.20 11.00 -8.03
CA GLU A 9 -6.01 12.35 -8.56
C GLU A 9 -7.19 12.77 -9.45
N LEU A 10 -7.70 11.85 -10.29
CA LEU A 10 -8.85 12.12 -11.16
C LEU A 10 -10.16 12.33 -10.38
N ALA A 11 -10.32 11.69 -9.22
CA ALA A 11 -11.49 11.88 -8.37
C ALA A 11 -11.54 13.27 -7.70
N GLY A 12 -10.41 13.94 -7.55
CA GLY A 12 -10.30 15.33 -7.10
C GLY A 12 -11.11 15.61 -5.84
N ASP A 13 -12.08 16.51 -5.94
CA ASP A 13 -12.92 16.95 -4.80
C ASP A 13 -13.72 15.82 -4.13
N ALA A 14 -13.95 14.68 -4.79
CA ALA A 14 -14.62 13.54 -4.18
C ALA A 14 -13.81 12.91 -3.03
N ASN A 15 -12.49 13.15 -2.99
CA ASN A 15 -11.60 12.69 -1.93
C ASN A 15 -11.46 13.69 -0.78
N ARG A 16 -12.07 14.88 -0.92
CA ARG A 16 -12.00 15.93 0.11
C ARG A 16 -12.57 15.41 1.43
N GLY A 17 -11.85 15.65 2.53
CA GLY A 17 -12.23 15.21 3.87
C GLY A 17 -11.80 13.78 4.23
N TYR A 18 -11.16 13.05 3.31
CA TYR A 18 -10.68 11.69 3.62
C TYR A 18 -9.63 11.68 4.74
N SER A 19 -8.65 12.56 4.64
CA SER A 19 -7.57 12.65 5.62
C SER A 19 -8.04 13.14 6.98
N GLU A 20 -8.99 14.07 7.03
CA GLU A 20 -9.52 14.63 8.27
C GLU A 20 -10.26 13.57 9.09
N VAL A 21 -10.95 12.63 8.45
CA VAL A 21 -11.65 11.52 9.12
C VAL A 21 -10.64 10.63 9.85
N PHE A 22 -9.53 10.27 9.22
CA PHE A 22 -8.50 9.45 9.85
C PHE A 22 -7.70 10.24 10.90
N ALA A 23 -7.39 11.51 10.65
CA ALA A 23 -6.74 12.37 11.64
C ALA A 23 -7.58 12.53 12.92
N ALA A 24 -8.89 12.66 12.79
CA ALA A 24 -9.81 12.68 13.92
C ALA A 24 -9.76 11.37 14.70
N ARG A 25 -9.81 10.21 14.02
CA ARG A 25 -9.73 8.89 14.67
C ARG A 25 -8.41 8.70 15.44
N VAL A 26 -7.29 9.12 14.87
CA VAL A 26 -5.98 9.09 15.55
C VAL A 26 -6.02 9.96 16.81
N THR A 27 -6.57 11.18 16.72
CA THR A 27 -6.69 12.11 17.85
C THR A 27 -7.61 11.56 18.95
N GLU A 28 -8.67 10.84 18.59
CA GLU A 28 -9.61 10.18 19.49
C GLU A 28 -9.03 8.89 20.13
N GLY A 29 -7.83 8.47 19.73
CA GLY A 29 -7.19 7.26 20.22
C GLY A 29 -7.85 5.97 19.72
N ALA A 30 -8.55 6.02 18.57
CA ALA A 30 -9.11 4.83 17.95
C ALA A 30 -7.99 3.88 17.48
N ASP A 31 -8.27 2.57 17.52
CA ASP A 31 -7.36 1.58 16.91
C ASP A 31 -7.38 1.71 15.39
N VAL A 32 -6.31 2.28 14.85
CA VAL A 32 -6.11 2.49 13.40
C VAL A 32 -4.87 1.74 12.88
N ASP A 33 -4.32 0.82 13.66
CA ASP A 33 -3.01 0.19 13.43
C ASP A 33 -3.09 -1.25 12.90
N GLY A 34 -4.26 -1.73 12.49
CA GLY A 34 -4.45 -3.13 12.07
C GLY A 34 -3.48 -3.56 10.99
N GLU A 35 -3.29 -2.72 9.97
CA GLU A 35 -2.35 -2.96 8.86
C GLU A 35 -0.90 -3.02 9.34
N ALA A 36 -0.51 -2.07 10.20
CA ALA A 36 0.84 -2.00 10.74
C ALA A 36 1.16 -3.19 11.67
N ARG A 37 0.17 -3.68 12.44
CA ARG A 37 0.35 -4.88 13.28
C ARG A 37 0.61 -6.12 12.46
N LEU A 38 -0.13 -6.32 11.37
CA LEU A 38 0.11 -7.46 10.49
C LEU A 38 1.46 -7.32 9.77
N ALA A 39 1.78 -6.15 9.25
CA ALA A 39 3.07 -5.88 8.59
C ALA A 39 4.26 -6.15 9.54
N ASP A 40 4.20 -5.65 10.78
CA ASP A 40 5.22 -5.91 11.82
C ASP A 40 5.38 -7.41 12.12
N ALA A 41 4.27 -8.16 12.18
CA ALA A 41 4.30 -9.61 12.42
C ALA A 41 4.90 -10.41 11.23
N MET A 42 4.96 -9.84 10.04
CA MET A 42 5.49 -10.49 8.84
C MET A 42 7.01 -10.40 8.69
N VAL A 43 7.68 -9.54 9.44
CA VAL A 43 9.10 -9.22 9.25
C VAL A 43 9.89 -9.32 10.56
N VAL A 44 11.21 -9.35 10.45
CA VAL A 44 12.10 -9.26 11.63
C VAL A 44 12.19 -7.82 12.13
N ARG A 45 12.66 -7.63 13.36
CA ARG A 45 12.90 -6.29 13.91
C ARG A 45 13.92 -5.52 13.09
N GLY A 46 13.66 -4.23 12.89
CA GLY A 46 14.54 -3.36 12.11
C GLY A 46 14.49 -3.62 10.60
N ALA A 47 13.46 -4.32 10.13
CA ALA A 47 13.24 -4.54 8.71
C ALA A 47 13.09 -3.24 7.94
N ARG A 48 13.48 -3.26 6.68
CA ARG A 48 13.31 -2.13 5.77
C ARG A 48 11.98 -2.26 5.02
N ILE A 49 11.09 -1.29 5.20
CA ILE A 49 9.69 -1.35 4.73
C ILE A 49 9.38 -0.14 3.85
N LEU A 50 8.74 -0.39 2.69
CA LEU A 50 8.18 0.65 1.84
C LEU A 50 6.65 0.70 2.05
N ASP A 51 6.13 1.86 2.43
CA ASP A 51 4.69 2.14 2.48
C ASP A 51 4.30 2.96 1.25
N VAL A 52 3.67 2.30 0.28
CA VAL A 52 3.31 2.87 -1.02
C VAL A 52 1.90 3.43 -0.97
N GLY A 53 1.73 4.70 -1.38
CA GLY A 53 0.45 5.39 -1.27
C GLY A 53 0.04 5.54 0.20
N SER A 54 0.98 5.98 1.02
CA SER A 54 0.87 6.02 2.49
C SER A 54 -0.26 6.94 3.01
N GLY A 55 -0.86 7.74 2.12
CA GLY A 55 -1.88 8.70 2.49
C GLY A 55 -1.35 9.72 3.50
N MET A 56 -2.03 9.85 4.64
CA MET A 56 -1.56 10.68 5.74
C MET A 56 -0.46 10.05 6.61
N GLY A 57 0.16 8.94 6.17
CA GLY A 57 1.32 8.33 6.84
C GLY A 57 1.01 7.46 8.06
N ARG A 58 -0.23 7.08 8.29
CA ARG A 58 -0.68 6.34 9.47
C ARG A 58 0.06 5.01 9.66
N VAL A 59 0.16 4.20 8.60
CA VAL A 59 0.81 2.89 8.64
C VAL A 59 2.32 3.04 8.76
N ALA A 60 2.91 3.95 7.97
CA ALA A 60 4.34 4.25 8.03
C ALA A 60 4.78 4.71 9.42
N ALA A 61 4.05 5.66 10.04
CA ALA A 61 4.34 6.15 11.40
C ALA A 61 4.25 5.03 12.45
N ALA A 62 3.22 4.18 12.35
CA ALA A 62 3.04 3.05 13.26
C ALA A 62 4.15 1.99 13.12
N LEU A 63 4.67 1.74 11.90
CA LEU A 63 5.79 0.85 11.66
C LEU A 63 7.13 1.46 12.14
N ALA A 64 7.35 2.74 11.89
CA ALA A 64 8.53 3.46 12.40
C ALA A 64 8.57 3.44 13.93
N ALA A 65 7.43 3.66 14.61
CA ALA A 65 7.31 3.57 16.07
C ALA A 65 7.61 2.15 16.62
N ARG A 66 7.49 1.11 15.79
CA ARG A 66 7.87 -0.29 16.13
C ARG A 66 9.35 -0.58 15.87
N GLY A 67 10.10 0.39 15.35
CA GLY A 67 11.55 0.31 15.16
C GLY A 67 11.98 -0.22 13.79
N HIS A 68 11.11 -0.14 12.78
CA HIS A 68 11.45 -0.44 11.40
C HIS A 68 12.07 0.78 10.68
N GLU A 69 12.88 0.54 9.65
CA GLU A 69 13.31 1.55 8.70
C GLU A 69 12.22 1.71 7.64
N VAL A 70 11.48 2.81 7.70
CA VAL A 70 10.31 3.01 6.82
C VAL A 70 10.57 4.12 5.81
N VAL A 71 10.34 3.81 4.54
CA VAL A 71 10.22 4.78 3.46
C VAL A 71 8.74 4.85 3.08
N ALA A 72 8.16 6.06 3.05
CA ALA A 72 6.78 6.28 2.67
C ALA A 72 6.69 7.08 1.36
N THR A 73 5.75 6.74 0.49
CA THR A 73 5.50 7.49 -0.75
C THR A 73 4.02 7.82 -0.89
N GLU A 74 3.71 9.05 -1.33
CA GLU A 74 2.34 9.52 -1.58
C GLU A 74 2.35 10.65 -2.63
N PRO A 75 1.70 10.50 -3.79
CA PRO A 75 1.68 11.55 -4.82
C PRO A 75 0.84 12.77 -4.45
N ASP A 76 -0.23 12.61 -3.65
CA ASP A 76 -1.14 13.69 -3.29
C ASP A 76 -0.49 14.65 -2.28
N ALA A 77 -0.32 15.92 -2.67
CA ALA A 77 0.33 16.93 -1.84
C ALA A 77 -0.48 17.25 -0.56
N ALA A 78 -1.81 17.20 -0.62
CA ALA A 78 -2.65 17.49 0.54
C ALA A 78 -2.56 16.39 1.59
N LEU A 79 -2.45 15.12 1.15
CA LEU A 79 -2.23 13.99 2.05
C LEU A 79 -0.85 14.05 2.70
N ARG A 80 0.20 14.43 1.96
CA ARG A 80 1.54 14.65 2.54
C ARG A 80 1.57 15.80 3.54
N GLU A 81 0.88 16.90 3.25
CA GLU A 81 0.76 18.02 4.18
C GLU A 81 0.05 17.60 5.47
N GLN A 82 -1.04 16.82 5.36
CA GLN A 82 -1.72 16.23 6.51
C GLN A 82 -0.84 15.24 7.28
N SER A 83 -0.02 14.45 6.57
CA SER A 83 0.96 13.56 7.20
C SER A 83 1.96 14.34 8.05
N LEU A 84 2.56 15.38 7.51
CA LEU A 84 3.50 16.25 8.23
C LEU A 84 2.85 16.91 9.46
N ALA A 85 1.58 17.34 9.33
CA ALA A 85 0.84 17.94 10.44
C ALA A 85 0.52 16.93 11.57
N THR A 86 0.39 15.64 11.24
CA THR A 86 0.00 14.59 12.20
C THR A 86 1.22 13.85 12.76
N TYR A 87 2.24 13.61 11.92
CA TYR A 87 3.45 12.84 12.23
C TYR A 87 4.68 13.63 11.80
N ALA A 88 5.08 14.61 12.60
CA ALA A 88 6.11 15.61 12.27
C ALA A 88 7.49 15.00 11.91
N ASP A 89 7.80 13.80 12.39
CA ASP A 89 9.08 13.11 12.15
C ASP A 89 9.02 12.13 10.96
N LEU A 90 7.85 12.00 10.29
CA LEU A 90 7.69 11.12 9.14
C LEU A 90 7.92 11.88 7.84
N GLU A 91 8.93 11.47 7.07
CA GLU A 91 9.13 11.94 5.70
C GLU A 91 8.31 11.10 4.72
N VAL A 92 7.49 11.76 3.90
CA VAL A 92 6.72 11.11 2.83
C VAL A 92 7.14 11.69 1.48
N LEU A 93 7.71 10.83 0.63
CA LEU A 93 8.23 11.22 -0.67
C LEU A 93 7.09 11.40 -1.70
N PRO A 94 7.20 12.39 -2.62
CA PRO A 94 6.13 12.72 -3.59
C PRO A 94 6.15 11.79 -4.82
N HIS A 95 6.08 10.48 -4.59
CA HIS A 95 6.16 9.47 -5.65
C HIS A 95 4.88 8.66 -5.80
N GLN A 96 4.56 8.29 -7.03
CA GLN A 96 3.51 7.31 -7.35
C GLN A 96 4.04 5.87 -7.22
N ALA A 97 3.11 4.92 -7.05
CA ALA A 97 3.44 3.49 -6.97
C ALA A 97 4.12 2.92 -8.25
N LEU A 98 3.96 3.58 -9.38
CA LEU A 98 4.60 3.19 -10.65
C LEU A 98 6.05 3.69 -10.78
N ASP A 99 6.43 4.71 -10.04
CA ASP A 99 7.77 5.28 -10.03
C ASP A 99 8.08 5.82 -8.62
N THR A 100 8.68 4.99 -7.80
CA THR A 100 9.05 5.33 -6.41
C THR A 100 10.43 5.99 -6.31
N GLY A 101 11.07 6.27 -7.44
CA GLY A 101 12.45 6.73 -7.50
C GLY A 101 13.46 5.59 -7.35
N ASP A 102 14.73 5.96 -7.19
CA ASP A 102 15.84 5.00 -7.01
C ASP A 102 15.97 4.65 -5.54
N LEU A 103 15.41 3.51 -5.14
CA LEU A 103 15.36 3.03 -3.77
C LEU A 103 16.08 1.69 -3.63
N GLU A 104 16.78 1.52 -2.51
CA GLU A 104 17.35 0.23 -2.11
C GLU A 104 16.23 -0.80 -1.82
N PRO A 105 16.52 -2.11 -1.99
CA PRO A 105 15.51 -3.16 -1.79
C PRO A 105 14.89 -3.21 -0.39
N PHE A 106 13.66 -3.74 -0.30
CA PHE A 106 12.85 -3.81 0.92
C PHE A 106 12.53 -5.24 1.35
N ASP A 107 12.50 -5.49 2.66
CA ASP A 107 12.02 -6.74 3.25
C ASP A 107 10.50 -6.88 3.12
N LEU A 108 9.79 -5.75 3.10
CA LEU A 108 8.35 -5.69 2.91
C LEU A 108 7.94 -4.42 2.15
N VAL A 109 7.09 -4.59 1.16
CA VAL A 109 6.33 -3.50 0.53
C VAL A 109 4.90 -3.57 1.03
N VAL A 110 4.38 -2.45 1.54
CA VAL A 110 3.01 -2.32 2.04
C VAL A 110 2.22 -1.45 1.07
N ALA A 111 1.14 -1.97 0.49
CA ALA A 111 0.22 -1.28 -0.42
C ALA A 111 -1.21 -1.51 0.07
N VAL A 112 -1.55 -0.92 1.21
CA VAL A 112 -2.79 -1.17 1.95
C VAL A 112 -3.74 0.03 1.93
N GLY A 113 -4.96 -0.13 2.42
CA GLY A 113 -5.93 0.97 2.46
C GLY A 113 -6.45 1.37 1.08
N ASN A 114 -6.59 0.41 0.16
CA ASN A 114 -7.14 0.60 -1.19
C ASN A 114 -6.17 1.19 -2.25
N VAL A 115 -4.89 1.34 -1.99
CA VAL A 115 -3.93 1.92 -2.95
C VAL A 115 -4.05 1.29 -4.33
N LEU A 116 -4.07 -0.06 -4.41
CA LEU A 116 -4.05 -0.78 -5.69
C LEU A 116 -5.31 -0.63 -6.55
N ILE A 117 -6.42 -0.17 -5.99
CA ILE A 117 -7.62 0.12 -6.76
C ILE A 117 -7.74 1.61 -7.16
N TYR A 118 -6.78 2.44 -6.73
CA TYR A 118 -6.68 3.86 -7.11
C TYR A 118 -5.53 4.17 -8.06
N LEU A 119 -4.81 3.17 -8.55
CA LEU A 119 -3.73 3.34 -9.54
C LEU A 119 -4.23 4.02 -10.83
N GLY A 120 -3.30 4.49 -11.66
CA GLY A 120 -3.62 4.94 -13.01
C GLY A 120 -4.27 3.83 -13.83
N GLU A 121 -5.11 4.18 -14.78
CA GLU A 121 -5.77 3.21 -15.66
C GLU A 121 -4.72 2.42 -16.46
N ASP A 122 -4.89 1.11 -16.56
CA ASP A 122 -4.01 0.17 -17.28
C ASP A 122 -2.57 0.10 -16.75
N THR A 123 -2.28 0.62 -15.53
CA THR A 123 -0.93 0.55 -14.93
C THR A 123 -0.78 -0.56 -13.88
N GLU A 124 -1.81 -1.31 -13.60
CA GLU A 124 -1.88 -2.23 -12.45
C GLU A 124 -0.77 -3.29 -12.48
N ARG A 125 -0.54 -3.91 -13.64
CA ARG A 125 0.51 -4.93 -13.82
C ARG A 125 1.90 -4.32 -13.76
N ASP A 126 2.09 -3.15 -14.36
CA ASP A 126 3.37 -2.43 -14.35
C ASP A 126 3.74 -2.00 -12.93
N VAL A 127 2.75 -1.54 -12.13
CA VAL A 127 2.94 -1.24 -10.72
C VAL A 127 3.33 -2.49 -9.95
N LEU A 128 2.61 -3.60 -10.10
CA LEU A 128 2.94 -4.85 -9.41
C LEU A 128 4.34 -5.36 -9.79
N ALA A 129 4.73 -5.27 -11.06
CA ALA A 129 6.07 -5.62 -11.53
C ALA A 129 7.14 -4.68 -10.95
N HIS A 130 6.86 -3.38 -10.86
CA HIS A 130 7.74 -2.41 -10.23
C HIS A 130 7.92 -2.72 -8.74
N LEU A 131 6.81 -2.90 -7.99
CA LEU A 131 6.89 -3.24 -6.56
C LEU A 131 7.64 -4.56 -6.31
N ARG A 132 7.47 -5.56 -7.20
CA ARG A 132 8.27 -6.79 -7.17
C ARG A 132 9.77 -6.51 -7.29
N SER A 133 10.16 -5.61 -8.19
CA SER A 133 11.57 -5.28 -8.43
C SER A 133 12.27 -4.61 -7.23
N LEU A 134 11.47 -4.05 -6.31
CA LEU A 134 11.95 -3.44 -5.07
C LEU A 134 12.12 -4.42 -3.92
N LEU A 135 11.75 -5.70 -4.09
CA LEU A 135 11.87 -6.69 -3.01
C LEU A 135 13.31 -7.14 -2.83
N ALA A 136 13.76 -7.15 -1.59
CA ALA A 136 14.97 -7.87 -1.18
C ALA A 136 14.78 -9.39 -1.37
N PRO A 137 15.86 -10.19 -1.43
CA PRO A 137 15.73 -11.65 -1.45
C PRO A 137 14.88 -12.16 -0.28
N GLY A 138 13.75 -12.83 -0.58
CA GLY A 138 12.76 -13.28 0.41
C GLY A 138 11.78 -12.21 0.89
N GLY A 139 11.87 -10.98 0.35
CA GLY A 139 10.91 -9.91 0.61
C GLY A 139 9.51 -10.23 0.11
N ARG A 140 8.51 -9.56 0.67
CA ARG A 140 7.08 -9.80 0.37
C ARG A 140 6.33 -8.49 0.14
N ILE A 141 5.14 -8.60 -0.46
CA ILE A 141 4.20 -7.51 -0.57
C ILE A 141 2.98 -7.81 0.31
N LEU A 142 2.56 -6.86 1.12
CA LEU A 142 1.28 -6.85 1.82
C LEU A 142 0.36 -5.86 1.12
N ALA A 143 -0.74 -6.34 0.54
CA ALA A 143 -1.73 -5.50 -0.12
C ALA A 143 -3.11 -5.66 0.53
N GLY A 144 -3.95 -4.61 0.48
CA GLY A 144 -5.29 -4.70 1.03
C GLY A 144 -6.25 -3.69 0.41
N PHE A 145 -7.40 -4.19 -0.11
CA PHE A 145 -8.38 -3.35 -0.78
C PHE A 145 -9.78 -3.98 -0.86
N HIS A 146 -10.79 -3.13 -1.09
CA HIS A 146 -12.16 -3.54 -1.38
C HIS A 146 -12.28 -4.13 -2.79
N LEU A 147 -12.86 -5.34 -2.91
CA LEU A 147 -13.00 -6.03 -4.19
C LEU A 147 -14.02 -5.38 -5.13
N HIS A 148 -15.05 -4.72 -4.58
CA HIS A 148 -16.09 -4.04 -5.33
C HIS A 148 -15.81 -2.56 -5.57
N GLY A 149 -14.59 -2.11 -5.29
CA GLY A 149 -14.22 -0.70 -5.35
C GLY A 149 -14.83 0.13 -4.21
N THR A 150 -14.68 1.44 -4.31
CA THR A 150 -15.21 2.42 -3.37
C THR A 150 -16.03 3.49 -4.12
N LYS A 151 -16.71 4.37 -3.38
CA LYS A 151 -17.58 5.40 -3.99
C LYS A 151 -16.81 6.51 -4.72
N ASN A 152 -15.49 6.61 -4.55
CA ASN A 152 -14.68 7.74 -5.01
C ASN A 152 -13.91 7.44 -6.31
N GLY A 153 -14.52 6.70 -7.25
CA GLY A 153 -13.93 6.49 -8.58
C GLY A 153 -12.83 5.44 -8.64
N SER A 154 -12.66 4.63 -7.60
CA SER A 154 -11.74 3.50 -7.63
C SER A 154 -12.20 2.42 -8.63
N ARG A 155 -11.27 1.59 -9.04
CA ARG A 155 -11.53 0.39 -9.84
C ARG A 155 -12.28 -0.66 -9.01
N VAL A 156 -13.17 -1.43 -9.65
CA VAL A 156 -13.61 -2.75 -9.18
C VAL A 156 -12.50 -3.75 -9.53
N CYS A 157 -12.05 -4.55 -8.58
CA CYS A 157 -10.97 -5.52 -8.78
C CYS A 157 -11.34 -6.85 -8.10
N PRO A 158 -12.06 -7.75 -8.81
CA PRO A 158 -12.37 -9.08 -8.31
C PRO A 158 -11.11 -9.87 -7.95
N ALA A 159 -11.25 -10.80 -7.03
CA ALA A 159 -10.10 -11.56 -6.51
C ALA A 159 -9.34 -12.32 -7.61
N GLU A 160 -10.06 -12.94 -8.55
CA GLU A 160 -9.47 -13.68 -9.67
C GLU A 160 -8.72 -12.77 -10.65
N GLU A 161 -9.18 -11.55 -10.84
CA GLU A 161 -8.49 -10.55 -11.68
C GLU A 161 -7.17 -10.12 -11.03
N PHE A 162 -7.19 -9.83 -9.72
CA PHE A 162 -5.97 -9.49 -9.00
C PHE A 162 -4.93 -10.62 -9.02
N VAL A 163 -5.38 -11.87 -8.83
CA VAL A 163 -4.49 -13.05 -8.92
C VAL A 163 -3.85 -13.16 -10.30
N ALA A 164 -4.63 -12.92 -11.37
CA ALA A 164 -4.12 -12.93 -12.74
C ALA A 164 -3.12 -11.80 -13.00
N ASP A 165 -3.39 -10.58 -12.49
CA ASP A 165 -2.49 -9.44 -12.61
C ASP A 165 -1.17 -9.67 -11.83
N ALA A 166 -1.26 -10.21 -10.61
CA ALA A 166 -0.09 -10.56 -9.81
C ALA A 166 0.78 -11.62 -10.52
N ALA A 167 0.16 -12.67 -11.06
CA ALA A 167 0.88 -13.72 -11.79
C ALA A 167 1.55 -13.15 -13.07
N ALA A 168 0.87 -12.27 -13.80
CA ALA A 168 1.44 -11.61 -14.99
C ALA A 168 2.62 -10.68 -14.63
N ALA A 169 2.65 -10.12 -13.42
CA ALA A 169 3.76 -9.32 -12.89
C ALA A 169 4.89 -10.17 -12.28
N GLY A 170 4.83 -11.49 -12.35
CA GLY A 170 5.84 -12.40 -11.77
C GLY A 170 5.74 -12.53 -10.24
N LEU A 171 4.56 -12.34 -9.68
CA LEU A 171 4.27 -12.53 -8.27
C LEU A 171 3.44 -13.80 -8.03
N THR A 172 3.61 -14.42 -6.88
CA THR A 172 2.78 -15.52 -6.36
C THR A 172 1.95 -14.99 -5.20
N VAL A 173 0.66 -15.29 -5.17
CA VAL A 173 -0.19 -15.06 -4.00
C VAL A 173 0.05 -16.20 -3.01
N ASP A 174 0.69 -15.89 -1.88
CA ASP A 174 0.96 -16.87 -0.82
C ASP A 174 -0.27 -17.06 0.06
N TRP A 175 -0.95 -15.96 0.44
CA TRP A 175 -2.16 -15.98 1.27
C TRP A 175 -3.15 -14.90 0.87
N ARG A 176 -4.43 -15.19 1.11
CA ARG A 176 -5.55 -14.26 1.07
C ARG A 176 -6.36 -14.36 2.34
N PHE A 177 -6.66 -13.21 2.96
CA PHE A 177 -7.51 -13.07 4.14
C PHE A 177 -8.63 -12.06 3.88
N GLY A 178 -9.67 -12.07 4.72
CA GLY A 178 -10.78 -11.12 4.66
C GLY A 178 -10.54 -9.85 5.48
N SER A 179 -9.50 -9.80 6.31
CA SER A 179 -9.10 -8.64 7.11
C SER A 179 -7.65 -8.74 7.59
N TYR A 180 -7.15 -7.67 8.21
CA TYR A 180 -5.81 -7.65 8.81
C TYR A 180 -5.71 -8.46 10.11
N GLU A 181 -6.82 -8.91 10.68
CA GLU A 181 -6.91 -9.86 11.80
C GLU A 181 -6.95 -11.33 11.30
N LEU A 182 -6.64 -11.57 10.04
CA LEU A 182 -6.53 -12.89 9.41
C LEU A 182 -7.85 -13.67 9.38
N HIS A 183 -9.01 -12.98 9.33
CA HIS A 183 -10.29 -13.64 9.12
C HIS A 183 -10.33 -14.36 7.77
N PRO A 184 -11.16 -15.42 7.65
CA PRO A 184 -11.32 -16.14 6.38
C PRO A 184 -11.64 -15.19 5.22
N PRO A 185 -11.23 -15.52 3.97
CA PRO A 185 -11.57 -14.75 2.79
C PRO A 185 -13.06 -14.49 2.67
N ASN A 186 -13.42 -13.29 2.23
CA ASN A 186 -14.80 -12.88 1.91
C ASN A 186 -14.82 -12.14 0.56
N ASP A 187 -16.00 -11.67 0.14
CA ASP A 187 -16.16 -11.00 -1.15
C ASP A 187 -16.15 -9.46 -1.04
N GLU A 188 -15.98 -8.90 0.15
CA GLU A 188 -16.00 -7.45 0.37
C GLU A 188 -14.60 -6.83 0.36
N TYR A 189 -13.71 -7.39 1.18
CA TYR A 189 -12.34 -6.90 1.38
C TYR A 189 -11.35 -8.05 1.30
N ALA A 190 -10.21 -7.82 0.70
CA ALA A 190 -9.14 -8.81 0.66
C ALA A 190 -7.81 -8.23 1.12
N VAL A 191 -7.12 -8.97 1.97
CA VAL A 191 -5.73 -8.77 2.37
C VAL A 191 -4.91 -9.88 1.73
N TRP A 192 -3.86 -9.49 1.01
CA TRP A 192 -3.03 -10.36 0.21
C TRP A 192 -1.59 -10.32 0.70
N VAL A 193 -0.97 -11.48 0.75
CA VAL A 193 0.48 -11.61 0.92
C VAL A 193 1.04 -12.22 -0.36
N LEU A 194 2.02 -11.54 -0.95
CA LEU A 194 2.63 -11.98 -2.20
C LEU A 194 4.15 -12.08 -2.04
N SER A 195 4.76 -12.99 -2.81
CA SER A 195 6.20 -13.12 -2.96
C SER A 195 6.58 -13.14 -4.44
N ALA A 196 7.85 -12.92 -4.76
CA ALA A 196 8.35 -13.12 -6.11
C ALA A 196 8.18 -14.59 -6.53
N ALA A 197 7.70 -14.83 -7.76
CA ALA A 197 7.52 -16.17 -8.28
C ALA A 197 8.86 -16.94 -8.34
N ALA A 198 8.85 -18.21 -7.97
CA ALA A 198 10.04 -19.04 -8.04
C ALA A 198 10.49 -19.21 -9.50
N GLY A 199 11.69 -18.72 -9.81
CA GLY A 199 12.28 -18.80 -11.17
C GLY A 199 13.10 -17.58 -11.58
N ASP A 200 12.94 -16.45 -10.91
CA ASP A 200 13.60 -15.18 -11.25
C ASP A 200 14.75 -14.78 -10.29
N VAL A 201 15.33 -15.74 -9.57
CA VAL A 201 16.57 -15.49 -8.83
C VAL A 201 17.72 -15.71 -9.80
N ALA A 202 18.10 -14.67 -10.53
CA ALA A 202 19.34 -14.64 -11.31
C ALA A 202 20.46 -14.06 -10.44
#